data_2f42770b52a46829a61ca1db88d46127
#
_entry.id   2f42770b52a46829a61ca1db88d46127
#
_cell.length_a   1.000
_cell.length_b   1.000
_cell.length_c   1.000
_cell.angle_alpha   90.00
_cell.angle_beta   90.00
_cell.angle_gamma   90.00
#
_symmetry.space_group_name_H-M   'P 1'
#
loop_
_entity.id
_entity.type
_entity.pdbx_description
1 polymer ?
#
loop_
_entity_poly.entity_id
_entity_poly.type
_entity_poly.pdbx_seq_one_letter_code
_entity_poly.pdbx_strand_id
1 'polypeptide(L)'
;MKKTLYIILCVLFCMAVNLDARQLDSLQKKALSEKLEEYFIALRHEPVEVQKQECDFLIGSSADSLVRQFVAMKIYEHYLTSPIMGVESVAIHVLDNWFFNSKIRMVNDIDLLNARIYADFNRQSLVGGKAQPLALTSLQGHKKELFTDSEKKGAYSVLYFYDTDCSGCRVESAMLKTLFNDKDYPVEFYAIYTGDNSEEWVKYV
;
A
#
# COMPACT_ATOMS: atom_id res chain seq x y z
N MET A 1 1.84 24.41 -10.69
CA MET A 1 1.89 22.93 -10.67
C MET A 1 1.93 22.33 -12.08
N LYS A 2 0.94 22.47 -12.96
CA LYS A 2 0.97 21.89 -14.33
C LYS A 2 2.21 22.23 -15.17
N LYS A 3 2.76 23.44 -15.08
CA LYS A 3 3.95 23.85 -15.85
C LYS A 3 5.25 23.21 -15.37
N THR A 4 5.42 22.99 -14.07
CA THR A 4 6.60 22.33 -13.50
C THR A 4 6.59 20.85 -13.84
N LEU A 5 5.43 20.24 -13.82
CA LEU A 5 5.19 18.84 -14.22
C LEU A 5 5.56 18.62 -15.71
N TYR A 6 5.19 19.55 -16.59
CA TYR A 6 5.51 19.51 -18.03
C TYR A 6 7.01 19.62 -18.30
N ILE A 7 7.75 20.42 -17.53
CA ILE A 7 9.19 20.61 -17.68
C ILE A 7 9.94 19.33 -17.26
N ILE A 8 9.53 18.68 -16.17
CA ILE A 8 10.10 17.40 -15.72
C ILE A 8 9.88 16.34 -16.79
N LEU A 9 8.71 16.31 -17.41
CA LEU A 9 8.35 15.37 -18.46
C LEU A 9 9.17 15.56 -19.74
N CYS A 10 9.41 16.81 -20.17
CA CYS A 10 10.24 17.11 -21.35
C CYS A 10 11.69 16.67 -21.15
N VAL A 11 12.23 16.74 -19.92
CA VAL A 11 13.58 16.28 -19.61
C VAL A 11 13.68 14.75 -19.67
N LEU A 12 12.66 14.02 -19.20
CA LEU A 12 12.59 12.55 -19.35
C LEU A 12 12.56 12.13 -20.82
N PHE A 13 11.87 12.87 -21.68
CA PHE A 13 11.75 12.59 -23.10
C PHE A 13 13.04 12.89 -23.88
N CYS A 14 13.78 13.94 -23.52
CA CYS A 14 15.02 14.31 -24.22
C CYS A 14 16.21 13.40 -23.92
N MET A 15 16.21 12.63 -22.83
CA MET A 15 17.29 11.69 -22.53
C MET A 15 17.20 10.35 -23.29
N ALA A 16 16.09 10.11 -23.99
CA ALA A 16 15.86 8.85 -24.71
C ALA A 16 16.53 8.74 -26.09
N VAL A 17 17.32 9.72 -26.54
CA VAL A 17 17.69 9.88 -27.97
C VAL A 17 19.00 9.21 -28.41
N ASN A 18 19.75 8.55 -27.49
CA ASN A 18 21.00 7.86 -27.88
C ASN A 18 21.11 6.48 -27.20
N LEU A 19 20.35 5.50 -27.66
CA LEU A 19 20.40 4.14 -27.13
C LEU A 19 20.64 3.09 -28.20
N ASP A 20 21.93 2.86 -28.46
CA ASP A 20 22.42 1.67 -29.13
C ASP A 20 23.06 0.72 -28.09
N ALA A 21 22.44 0.51 -26.96
CA ALA A 21 22.94 -0.35 -25.89
C ALA A 21 21.83 -1.19 -25.26
N ARG A 22 22.06 -2.49 -25.20
CA ARG A 22 21.13 -3.51 -24.64
C ARG A 22 20.85 -3.40 -23.14
N GLN A 23 21.33 -2.36 -22.44
CA GLN A 23 21.07 -2.08 -21.02
C GLN A 23 21.21 -0.59 -20.73
N LEU A 24 20.37 -0.06 -19.82
CA LEU A 24 20.57 1.27 -19.24
C LEU A 24 21.89 1.29 -18.46
N ASP A 25 22.73 2.28 -18.72
CA ASP A 25 23.96 2.49 -17.94
C ASP A 25 23.67 3.04 -16.54
N SER A 26 24.68 3.04 -15.67
CA SER A 26 24.53 3.46 -14.29
C SER A 26 24.19 4.94 -14.13
N LEU A 27 24.68 5.80 -15.02
CA LEU A 27 24.40 7.24 -15.04
C LEU A 27 22.95 7.52 -15.42
N GLN A 28 22.46 6.83 -16.45
CA GLN A 28 21.07 6.92 -16.91
C GLN A 28 20.10 6.46 -15.81
N LYS A 29 20.37 5.30 -15.17
CA LYS A 29 19.56 4.81 -14.05
C LYS A 29 19.54 5.79 -12.89
N LYS A 30 20.69 6.39 -12.55
CA LYS A 30 20.77 7.39 -11.48
C LYS A 30 19.96 8.62 -11.82
N ALA A 31 20.13 9.19 -13.00
CA ALA A 31 19.39 10.39 -13.42
C ALA A 31 17.88 10.15 -13.48
N LEU A 32 17.43 8.97 -13.99
CA LEU A 32 16.02 8.59 -13.96
C LEU A 32 15.48 8.45 -12.54
N SER A 33 16.25 7.81 -11.63
CA SER A 33 15.83 7.65 -10.23
C SER A 33 15.68 9.00 -9.55
N GLU A 34 16.64 9.93 -9.70
CA GLU A 34 16.56 11.27 -9.13
C GLU A 34 15.32 12.03 -9.61
N LYS A 35 14.98 11.92 -10.89
CA LYS A 35 13.78 12.55 -11.46
C LYS A 35 12.49 11.89 -10.99
N LEU A 36 12.46 10.60 -10.82
CA LEU A 36 11.31 9.90 -10.25
C LEU A 36 11.08 10.29 -8.80
N GLU A 37 12.14 10.43 -7.99
CA GLU A 37 12.01 10.89 -6.60
C GLU A 37 11.43 12.32 -6.53
N GLU A 38 11.90 13.26 -7.37
CA GLU A 38 11.29 14.60 -7.46
C GLU A 38 9.79 14.52 -7.80
N TYR A 39 9.43 13.58 -8.68
CA TYR A 39 8.05 13.37 -9.11
C TYR A 39 7.18 12.77 -7.99
N PHE A 40 7.68 11.78 -7.27
CA PHE A 40 6.99 11.18 -6.13
C PHE A 40 6.73 12.20 -5.01
N ILE A 41 7.70 13.08 -4.74
CA ILE A 41 7.51 14.19 -3.79
C ILE A 41 6.35 15.09 -4.24
N ALA A 42 6.25 15.40 -5.53
CA ALA A 42 5.17 16.22 -6.07
C ALA A 42 3.80 15.54 -6.01
N LEU A 43 3.75 14.19 -6.14
CA LEU A 43 2.53 13.41 -6.09
C LEU A 43 2.07 13.05 -4.69
N ARG A 44 2.92 13.16 -3.69
CA ARG A 44 2.71 12.61 -2.34
C ARG A 44 1.36 12.97 -1.70
N HIS A 45 0.84 14.15 -1.99
CA HIS A 45 -0.41 14.67 -1.41
C HIS A 45 -1.59 14.68 -2.40
N GLU A 46 -1.38 14.16 -3.60
CA GLU A 46 -2.47 14.03 -4.57
C GLU A 46 -3.36 12.82 -4.22
N PRO A 47 -4.64 12.86 -4.59
CA PRO A 47 -5.52 11.70 -4.43
C PRO A 47 -4.95 10.45 -5.09
N VAL A 48 -5.17 9.29 -4.49
CA VAL A 48 -4.65 7.99 -4.97
C VAL A 48 -4.99 7.74 -6.45
N GLU A 49 -6.20 8.09 -6.89
CA GLU A 49 -6.60 7.91 -8.29
C GLU A 49 -5.81 8.81 -9.25
N VAL A 50 -5.43 10.01 -8.81
CA VAL A 50 -4.52 10.88 -9.57
C VAL A 50 -3.13 10.27 -9.64
N GLN A 51 -2.62 9.73 -8.52
CA GLN A 51 -1.34 9.06 -8.49
C GLN A 51 -1.29 7.86 -9.46
N LYS A 52 -2.35 7.04 -9.51
CA LYS A 52 -2.47 5.92 -10.48
C LYS A 52 -2.41 6.39 -11.93
N GLN A 53 -3.16 7.45 -12.27
CA GLN A 53 -3.18 8.01 -13.63
C GLN A 53 -1.83 8.55 -14.04
N GLU A 54 -1.14 9.26 -13.14
CA GLU A 54 0.18 9.81 -13.38
C GLU A 54 1.25 8.72 -13.53
N CYS A 55 1.15 7.63 -12.75
CA CYS A 55 2.02 6.45 -12.92
C CYS A 55 1.80 5.79 -14.29
N ASP A 56 0.57 5.59 -14.72
CA ASP A 56 0.26 5.05 -16.04
C ASP A 56 0.81 5.95 -17.16
N PHE A 57 0.69 7.25 -17.00
CA PHE A 57 1.21 8.22 -17.95
C PHE A 57 2.75 8.17 -18.03
N LEU A 58 3.45 8.15 -16.90
CA LEU A 58 4.92 8.04 -16.85
C LEU A 58 5.42 6.76 -17.53
N ILE A 59 4.82 5.64 -17.19
CA ILE A 59 5.20 4.34 -17.76
C ILE A 59 4.88 4.33 -19.25
N GLY A 60 3.71 4.79 -19.64
CA GLY A 60 3.24 4.78 -21.03
C GLY A 60 4.00 5.74 -21.94
N SER A 61 4.47 6.87 -21.44
CA SER A 61 5.22 7.87 -22.19
C SER A 61 6.67 7.44 -22.53
N SER A 62 7.19 6.43 -21.84
CA SER A 62 8.53 5.90 -22.10
C SER A 62 8.54 5.11 -23.40
N ALA A 63 9.19 5.64 -24.44
CA ALA A 63 9.26 5.00 -25.77
C ALA A 63 10.14 3.75 -25.76
N ASP A 64 11.27 3.79 -25.05
CA ASP A 64 12.19 2.68 -24.92
C ASP A 64 11.68 1.65 -23.90
N SER A 65 11.75 0.36 -24.27
CA SER A 65 11.24 -0.74 -23.44
C SER A 65 12.03 -0.94 -22.13
N LEU A 66 13.34 -0.69 -22.14
CA LEU A 66 14.19 -0.81 -20.94
C LEU A 66 13.96 0.36 -19.98
N VAL A 67 13.80 1.58 -20.53
CA VAL A 67 13.41 2.75 -19.74
C VAL A 67 12.05 2.51 -19.13
N ARG A 68 11.07 2.04 -19.90
CA ARG A 68 9.72 1.71 -19.44
C ARG A 68 9.74 0.69 -18.31
N GLN A 69 10.48 -0.39 -18.46
CA GLN A 69 10.64 -1.41 -17.43
C GLN A 69 11.25 -0.82 -16.16
N PHE A 70 12.33 -0.03 -16.31
CA PHE A 70 12.99 0.60 -15.18
C PHE A 70 12.06 1.56 -14.42
N VAL A 71 11.34 2.42 -15.14
CA VAL A 71 10.37 3.37 -14.57
C VAL A 71 9.27 2.62 -13.84
N ALA A 72 8.66 1.61 -14.48
CA ALA A 72 7.60 0.82 -13.86
C ALA A 72 8.06 0.09 -12.58
N MET A 73 9.28 -0.48 -12.59
CA MET A 73 9.85 -1.11 -11.40
C MET A 73 10.09 -0.09 -10.28
N LYS A 74 10.63 1.08 -10.59
CA LYS A 74 10.87 2.14 -9.61
C LYS A 74 9.58 2.69 -9.00
N ILE A 75 8.53 2.84 -9.81
CA ILE A 75 7.20 3.22 -9.31
C ILE A 75 6.65 2.13 -8.39
N TYR A 76 6.70 0.88 -8.81
CA TYR A 76 6.25 -0.25 -7.99
C TYR A 76 7.00 -0.30 -6.64
N GLU A 77 8.34 -0.25 -6.66
CA GLU A 77 9.18 -0.25 -5.45
C GLU A 77 8.83 0.90 -4.50
N HIS A 78 8.62 2.11 -5.03
CA HIS A 78 8.27 3.30 -4.23
C HIS A 78 6.96 3.09 -3.46
N TYR A 79 5.90 2.66 -4.15
CA TYR A 79 4.58 2.46 -3.52
C TYR A 79 4.50 1.20 -2.67
N LEU A 80 5.27 0.16 -3.00
CA LEU A 80 5.40 -1.05 -2.19
C LEU A 80 5.95 -0.77 -0.79
N THR A 81 6.92 0.14 -0.69
CA THR A 81 7.63 0.46 0.56
C THR A 81 7.14 1.76 1.22
N SER A 82 6.10 2.37 0.69
CA SER A 82 5.56 3.62 1.21
C SER A 82 4.99 3.44 2.63
N PRO A 83 5.34 4.33 3.59
CA PRO A 83 4.73 4.32 4.91
C PRO A 83 3.32 4.94 4.94
N ILE A 84 2.82 5.43 3.82
CA ILE A 84 1.51 6.09 3.72
C ILE A 84 0.45 5.04 3.46
N MET A 85 -0.52 4.92 4.37
CA MET A 85 -1.64 4.01 4.22
C MET A 85 -2.53 4.39 3.03
N GLY A 86 -2.96 3.40 2.25
CA GLY A 86 -3.87 3.55 1.10
C GLY A 86 -3.15 3.67 -0.25
N VAL A 87 -1.88 4.09 -0.28
CA VAL A 87 -1.12 4.20 -1.53
C VAL A 87 -0.61 2.85 -2.05
N GLU A 88 -0.65 1.78 -1.25
CA GLU A 88 -0.39 0.40 -1.69
C GLU A 88 -1.28 -0.01 -2.86
N SER A 89 -2.45 0.59 -2.97
CA SER A 89 -3.34 0.40 -4.12
C SER A 89 -2.74 0.91 -5.44
N VAL A 90 -1.79 1.85 -5.41
CA VAL A 90 -1.04 2.30 -6.59
C VAL A 90 -0.05 1.22 -7.02
N ALA A 91 0.67 0.59 -6.07
CA ALA A 91 1.54 -0.53 -6.38
C ALA A 91 0.78 -1.67 -7.06
N ILE A 92 -0.38 -2.05 -6.51
CA ILE A 92 -1.24 -3.11 -7.09
C ILE A 92 -1.76 -2.70 -8.47
N HIS A 93 -2.16 -1.44 -8.65
CA HIS A 93 -2.59 -0.91 -9.95
C HIS A 93 -1.50 -1.05 -11.02
N VAL A 94 -0.25 -0.71 -10.68
CA VAL A 94 0.89 -0.86 -11.59
C VAL A 94 1.16 -2.33 -11.91
N LEU A 95 1.07 -3.22 -10.92
CA LEU A 95 1.20 -4.66 -11.15
C LEU A 95 0.13 -5.18 -12.12
N ASP A 96 -1.13 -4.84 -11.91
CA ASP A 96 -2.26 -5.30 -12.73
C ASP A 96 -2.17 -4.78 -14.16
N ASN A 97 -1.87 -3.49 -14.33
CA ASN A 97 -1.96 -2.84 -15.63
C ASN A 97 -0.71 -3.02 -16.51
N TRP A 98 0.44 -3.32 -15.90
CA TRP A 98 1.71 -3.33 -16.62
C TRP A 98 2.46 -4.66 -16.56
N PHE A 99 2.49 -5.33 -15.40
CA PHE A 99 3.26 -6.57 -15.23
C PHE A 99 2.42 -7.84 -15.41
N PHE A 100 1.26 -7.94 -14.78
CA PHE A 100 0.46 -9.17 -14.82
C PHE A 100 -0.21 -9.41 -16.16
N ASN A 101 -0.46 -8.35 -16.93
CA ASN A 101 -0.96 -8.44 -18.30
C ASN A 101 0.16 -8.53 -19.37
N SER A 102 1.40 -8.73 -18.93
CA SER A 102 2.58 -8.94 -19.80
C SER A 102 2.95 -7.77 -20.71
N LYS A 103 2.48 -6.54 -20.44
CA LYS A 103 2.93 -5.34 -21.17
C LYS A 103 4.40 -5.01 -20.83
N ILE A 104 4.82 -5.31 -19.61
CA ILE A 104 6.19 -5.19 -19.14
C ILE A 104 6.58 -6.50 -18.47
N ARG A 105 7.80 -6.97 -18.75
CA ARG A 105 8.35 -8.15 -18.08
C ARG A 105 9.04 -7.72 -16.78
N MET A 106 8.82 -8.45 -15.68
CA MET A 106 9.63 -8.32 -14.49
C MET A 106 11.05 -8.83 -14.71
N VAL A 107 11.98 -8.42 -13.85
CA VAL A 107 13.41 -8.77 -13.98
C VAL A 107 13.60 -10.28 -13.97
N ASN A 108 12.86 -11.00 -13.12
CA ASN A 108 12.87 -12.45 -13.04
C ASN A 108 11.52 -13.00 -12.56
N ASP A 109 11.36 -14.33 -12.62
CA ASP A 109 10.12 -15.00 -12.29
C ASP A 109 9.85 -15.03 -10.77
N ILE A 110 10.90 -14.94 -9.94
CA ILE A 110 10.78 -14.89 -8.48
C ILE A 110 10.18 -13.56 -8.06
N ASP A 111 10.63 -12.45 -8.65
CA ASP A 111 10.06 -11.13 -8.38
C ASP A 111 8.60 -11.07 -8.81
N LEU A 112 8.26 -11.68 -9.95
CA LEU A 112 6.87 -11.76 -10.41
C LEU A 112 6.00 -12.58 -9.46
N LEU A 113 6.51 -13.70 -8.93
CA LEU A 113 5.80 -14.51 -7.94
C LEU A 113 5.57 -13.73 -6.64
N ASN A 114 6.61 -13.08 -6.12
CA ASN A 114 6.51 -12.25 -4.92
C ASN A 114 5.50 -11.11 -5.09
N ALA A 115 5.51 -10.46 -6.26
CA ALA A 115 4.55 -9.41 -6.58
C ALA A 115 3.10 -9.93 -6.63
N ARG A 116 2.88 -11.14 -7.13
CA ARG A 116 1.55 -11.78 -7.11
C ARG A 116 1.09 -12.06 -5.68
N ILE A 117 1.95 -12.68 -4.86
CA ILE A 117 1.65 -12.95 -3.45
C ILE A 117 1.30 -11.63 -2.72
N TYR A 118 2.10 -10.60 -2.92
CA TYR A 118 1.84 -9.27 -2.35
C TYR A 118 0.48 -8.71 -2.79
N ALA A 119 0.19 -8.71 -4.09
CA ALA A 119 -1.06 -8.18 -4.61
C ALA A 119 -2.28 -8.96 -4.09
N ASP A 120 -2.22 -10.29 -4.10
CA ASP A 120 -3.33 -11.15 -3.67
C ASP A 120 -3.59 -11.00 -2.17
N PHE A 121 -2.54 -10.87 -1.35
CA PHE A 121 -2.66 -10.67 0.08
C PHE A 121 -3.27 -9.29 0.43
N ASN A 122 -2.82 -8.22 -0.23
CA ASN A 122 -3.22 -6.87 0.13
C ASN A 122 -4.52 -6.41 -0.55
N ARG A 123 -4.93 -7.03 -1.64
CA ARG A 123 -6.09 -6.60 -2.44
C ARG A 123 -7.39 -6.52 -1.64
N GLN A 124 -7.55 -7.40 -0.66
CA GLN A 124 -8.76 -7.48 0.16
C GLN A 124 -8.79 -6.45 1.31
N SER A 125 -7.66 -5.82 1.61
CA SER A 125 -7.50 -4.84 2.71
C SER A 125 -7.27 -3.41 2.23
N LEU A 126 -7.43 -3.13 0.94
CA LEU A 126 -7.24 -1.79 0.40
C LEU A 126 -8.24 -0.79 0.98
N VAL A 127 -7.75 0.41 1.28
CA VAL A 127 -8.57 1.53 1.75
C VAL A 127 -9.69 1.81 0.73
N GLY A 128 -10.91 1.99 1.24
CA GLY A 128 -12.12 2.16 0.42
C GLY A 128 -12.76 0.84 -0.04
N GLY A 129 -12.11 -0.30 0.19
CA GLY A 129 -12.67 -1.63 -0.05
C GLY A 129 -13.68 -2.04 1.03
N LYS A 130 -14.49 -3.06 0.74
CA LYS A 130 -15.38 -3.67 1.72
C LYS A 130 -14.56 -4.55 2.66
N ALA A 131 -14.67 -4.32 3.97
CA ALA A 131 -14.04 -5.19 4.97
C ALA A 131 -14.58 -6.63 4.84
N GLN A 132 -13.67 -7.60 4.98
CA GLN A 132 -14.04 -9.01 4.95
C GLN A 132 -14.73 -9.40 6.27
N PRO A 133 -15.69 -10.32 6.25
CA PRO A 133 -16.30 -10.85 7.46
C PRO A 133 -15.24 -11.38 8.43
N LEU A 134 -15.33 -10.98 9.70
CA LEU A 134 -14.38 -11.36 10.74
C LEU A 134 -15.11 -12.06 11.87
N ALA A 135 -14.84 -13.36 12.03
CA ALA A 135 -15.39 -14.17 13.11
C ALA A 135 -14.55 -14.02 14.38
N LEU A 136 -15.15 -13.54 15.46
CA LEU A 136 -14.53 -13.34 16.76
C LEU A 136 -15.17 -14.24 17.82
N THR A 137 -14.37 -14.62 18.82
CA THR A 137 -14.86 -15.36 19.99
C THR A 137 -14.44 -14.62 21.26
N SER A 138 -15.39 -14.30 22.14
CA SER A 138 -15.09 -13.65 23.42
C SER A 138 -14.47 -14.63 24.43
N LEU A 139 -13.93 -14.10 25.53
CA LEU A 139 -13.44 -14.91 26.67
C LEU A 139 -14.51 -15.87 27.23
N GLN A 140 -15.78 -15.49 27.14
CA GLN A 140 -16.90 -16.31 27.62
C GLN A 140 -17.40 -17.30 26.55
N GLY A 141 -16.71 -17.40 25.40
CA GLY A 141 -17.07 -18.29 24.30
C GLY A 141 -18.19 -17.79 23.40
N HIS A 142 -18.65 -16.54 23.56
CA HIS A 142 -19.66 -15.95 22.68
C HIS A 142 -19.03 -15.67 21.31
N LYS A 143 -19.69 -16.13 20.25
CA LYS A 143 -19.28 -15.88 18.87
C LYS A 143 -19.95 -14.62 18.35
N LYS A 144 -19.18 -13.76 17.68
CA LYS A 144 -19.65 -12.58 16.94
C LYS A 144 -18.97 -12.54 15.59
N GLU A 145 -19.71 -12.24 14.55
CA GLU A 145 -19.18 -12.00 13.21
C GLU A 145 -19.35 -10.52 12.89
N LEU A 146 -18.24 -9.85 12.54
CA LEU A 146 -18.22 -8.45 12.16
C LEU A 146 -18.21 -8.33 10.62
N PHE A 147 -18.65 -7.16 10.14
CA PHE A 147 -18.66 -6.79 8.70
C PHE A 147 -19.55 -7.67 7.84
N THR A 148 -20.62 -8.17 8.43
CA THR A 148 -21.71 -8.84 7.71
C THR A 148 -22.67 -7.83 7.08
N ASP A 149 -23.45 -8.26 6.09
CA ASP A 149 -24.43 -7.39 5.41
C ASP A 149 -25.56 -6.89 6.33
N SER A 150 -25.70 -7.47 7.52
CA SER A 150 -26.71 -7.13 8.53
C SER A 150 -26.29 -6.02 9.50
N GLU A 151 -25.05 -5.53 9.43
CA GLU A 151 -24.57 -4.50 10.35
C GLU A 151 -25.20 -3.13 10.09
N LYS A 152 -25.37 -2.36 11.17
CA LYS A 152 -25.95 -1.01 11.09
C LYS A 152 -25.05 -0.08 10.29
N LYS A 153 -25.57 0.51 9.23
CA LYS A 153 -24.89 1.54 8.47
C LYS A 153 -24.68 2.79 9.34
N GLY A 154 -23.45 3.32 9.35
CA GLY A 154 -23.12 4.62 9.96
C GLY A 154 -22.37 4.56 11.28
N ALA A 155 -22.04 3.37 11.81
CA ALA A 155 -21.10 3.23 12.92
C ALA A 155 -19.67 2.98 12.39
N TYR A 156 -18.69 3.59 13.06
CA TYR A 156 -17.29 3.26 12.82
C TYR A 156 -16.88 2.11 13.75
N SER A 157 -16.10 1.15 13.24
CA SER A 157 -15.51 0.09 14.05
C SER A 157 -14.00 0.28 14.09
N VAL A 158 -13.44 0.28 15.31
CA VAL A 158 -11.98 0.30 15.52
C VAL A 158 -11.55 -1.10 15.93
N LEU A 159 -10.70 -1.72 15.14
CA LEU A 159 -10.10 -3.02 15.44
C LEU A 159 -8.68 -2.79 15.96
N TYR A 160 -8.43 -3.19 17.19
CA TYR A 160 -7.12 -3.14 17.81
C TYR A 160 -6.57 -4.57 17.99
N PHE A 161 -5.62 -4.94 17.14
CA PHE A 161 -4.97 -6.25 17.22
C PHE A 161 -3.78 -6.17 18.19
N TYR A 162 -3.72 -7.09 19.15
CA TYR A 162 -2.68 -7.09 20.18
C TYR A 162 -2.24 -8.49 20.55
N ASP A 163 -1.04 -8.58 21.17
CA ASP A 163 -0.49 -9.77 21.78
C ASP A 163 -0.05 -9.45 23.22
N THR A 164 -0.06 -10.44 24.11
CA THR A 164 0.37 -10.33 25.51
C THR A 164 1.87 -10.11 25.64
N ASP A 165 2.66 -10.64 24.71
CA ASP A 165 4.12 -10.50 24.65
C ASP A 165 4.59 -9.19 23.99
N CYS A 166 3.69 -8.43 23.41
CA CYS A 166 3.99 -7.19 22.73
C CYS A 166 4.13 -6.01 23.72
N SER A 167 5.35 -5.56 23.97
CA SER A 167 5.60 -4.44 24.89
C SER A 167 5.00 -3.12 24.40
N GLY A 168 5.00 -2.86 23.07
CA GLY A 168 4.34 -1.70 22.46
C GLY A 168 2.84 -1.74 22.66
N CYS A 169 2.21 -2.90 22.52
CA CYS A 169 0.78 -3.07 22.72
C CYS A 169 0.33 -2.70 24.14
N ARG A 170 1.16 -2.95 25.17
CA ARG A 170 0.83 -2.54 26.55
C ARG A 170 0.72 -1.02 26.70
N VAL A 171 1.63 -0.29 26.09
CA VAL A 171 1.63 1.19 26.11
C VAL A 171 0.42 1.72 25.35
N GLU A 172 0.19 1.21 24.14
CA GLU A 172 -0.94 1.62 23.31
C GLU A 172 -2.29 1.28 23.94
N SER A 173 -2.44 0.11 24.57
CA SER A 173 -3.68 -0.26 25.27
C SER A 173 -4.01 0.72 26.38
N ALA A 174 -3.04 1.18 27.16
CA ALA A 174 -3.25 2.17 28.19
C ALA A 174 -3.67 3.53 27.60
N MET A 175 -3.06 3.96 26.51
CA MET A 175 -3.40 5.21 25.81
C MET A 175 -4.81 5.14 25.20
N LEU A 176 -5.16 4.03 24.53
CA LEU A 176 -6.48 3.82 23.94
C LEU A 176 -7.57 3.78 25.00
N LYS A 177 -7.32 3.12 26.14
CA LYS A 177 -8.26 3.11 27.28
C LYS A 177 -8.55 4.52 27.78
N THR A 178 -7.53 5.35 27.93
CA THR A 178 -7.71 6.76 28.34
C THR A 178 -8.49 7.53 27.28
N LEU A 179 -8.12 7.38 25.98
CA LEU A 179 -8.77 8.08 24.90
C LEU A 179 -10.28 7.77 24.80
N PHE A 180 -10.66 6.51 24.93
CA PHE A 180 -12.06 6.07 24.80
C PHE A 180 -12.89 6.24 26.08
N ASN A 181 -12.26 6.31 27.26
CA ASN A 181 -12.98 6.61 28.51
C ASN A 181 -13.31 8.10 28.64
N ASP A 182 -12.49 8.99 28.11
CA ASP A 182 -12.62 10.44 28.32
C ASP A 182 -13.55 11.12 27.31
N LYS A 183 -13.90 10.44 26.23
CA LYS A 183 -14.70 11.02 25.13
C LYS A 183 -15.70 9.99 24.58
N ASP A 184 -16.93 10.46 24.39
CA ASP A 184 -17.99 9.68 23.73
C ASP A 184 -17.81 9.76 22.20
N TYR A 185 -17.02 8.83 21.66
CA TYR A 185 -16.85 8.70 20.22
C TYR A 185 -17.94 7.79 19.64
N PRO A 186 -18.52 8.09 18.47
CA PRO A 186 -19.50 7.24 17.81
C PRO A 186 -18.82 6.04 17.10
N VAL A 187 -18.08 5.26 17.89
CA VAL A 187 -17.30 4.12 17.39
C VAL A 187 -17.55 2.88 18.23
N GLU A 188 -17.57 1.72 17.62
CA GLU A 188 -17.46 0.44 18.28
C GLU A 188 -15.99 0.02 18.36
N PHE A 189 -15.49 -0.29 19.54
CA PHE A 189 -14.09 -0.68 19.75
C PHE A 189 -13.99 -2.17 20.05
N TYR A 190 -13.13 -2.85 19.28
CA TYR A 190 -12.85 -4.28 19.42
C TYR A 190 -11.36 -4.48 19.67
N ALA A 191 -10.98 -4.92 20.88
CA ALA A 191 -9.63 -5.40 21.16
C ALA A 191 -9.56 -6.89 20.82
N ILE A 192 -8.69 -7.24 19.86
CA ILE A 192 -8.59 -8.56 19.28
C ILE A 192 -7.22 -9.15 19.63
N TYR A 193 -7.23 -10.21 20.44
CA TYR A 193 -6.02 -10.97 20.75
C TYR A 193 -5.63 -11.85 19.58
N THR A 194 -4.35 -11.79 19.20
CA THR A 194 -3.79 -12.53 18.06
C THR A 194 -2.80 -13.63 18.46
N GLY A 195 -2.49 -13.76 19.77
CA GLY A 195 -1.58 -14.79 20.26
C GLY A 195 -2.27 -16.15 20.42
N ASP A 196 -1.46 -17.17 20.67
CA ASP A 196 -1.91 -18.57 20.79
C ASP A 196 -2.16 -19.01 22.22
N ASN A 197 -1.76 -18.22 23.24
CA ASN A 197 -1.84 -18.58 24.65
C ASN A 197 -3.11 -18.05 25.31
N SER A 198 -4.18 -18.83 25.26
CA SER A 198 -5.46 -18.47 25.86
C SER A 198 -5.43 -18.30 27.39
N GLU A 199 -4.56 -19.05 28.11
CA GLU A 199 -4.43 -18.93 29.56
C GLU A 199 -3.79 -17.60 29.98
N GLU A 200 -2.79 -17.17 29.22
CA GLU A 200 -2.13 -15.88 29.43
C GLU A 200 -3.05 -14.73 29.05
N TRP A 201 -3.79 -14.88 27.95
CA TRP A 201 -4.81 -13.91 27.56
C TRP A 201 -5.84 -13.67 28.66
N VAL A 202 -6.40 -14.74 29.27
CA VAL A 202 -7.35 -14.63 30.39
C VAL A 202 -6.76 -13.87 31.59
N LYS A 203 -5.46 -14.01 31.86
CA LYS A 203 -4.78 -13.26 32.95
C LYS A 203 -4.52 -11.79 32.59
N TYR A 204 -4.40 -11.48 31.31
CA TYR A 204 -4.10 -10.15 30.81
C TYR A 204 -5.32 -9.22 30.79
N VAL A 205 -6.52 -9.75 30.54
CA VAL A 205 -7.79 -9.01 30.42
C VAL A 205 -8.49 -8.93 31.76
#